data_bdc8c98afec753daccba4aa594b29a6c
#
_entry.id   bdc8c98afec753daccba4aa594b29a6c
#
_cell.length_a   1.000
_cell.length_b   1.000
_cell.length_c   1.000
_cell.angle_alpha   90.00
_cell.angle_beta   90.00
_cell.angle_gamma   90.00
#
_symmetry.space_group_name_H-M   'P 1'
#
loop_
_entity.id
_entity.type
_entity.pdbx_description
1 polymer ?
#
loop_
_entity_poly.entity_id
_entity_poly.type
_entity_poly.pdbx_seq_one_letter_code
_entity_poly.pdbx_strand_id
1 'polypeptide(L)'
;MSDNRQGARLRATAAHVVDAVVTSGKSLDTALPDHEARVAREDRALLRLLCYGTLRRYWRLQFWIGQLLDRPLKAKDGVINALLAIGLYQLTETRIPDHAVVSQTVEASRLLRRPKLAGLLNAVMRRFLREDIASAVPDTAEAAHDHPQWLIDAIRNDWPGHGDAILAANNARAPMWLRVDASRATAEDYVRALQ
;
A
#
# COMPACT_ATOMS: atom_id res chain seq x y z
N MET A 1 23.09 7.29 10.60
CA MET A 1 23.19 7.11 9.13
C MET A 1 22.77 5.69 8.68
N SER A 2 22.89 4.65 9.48
CA SER A 2 22.48 3.27 9.11
C SER A 2 20.96 3.10 8.99
N ASP A 3 20.18 3.69 9.88
CA ASP A 3 18.72 3.56 9.96
C ASP A 3 17.98 4.11 8.72
N ASN A 4 18.37 5.29 8.23
CA ASN A 4 17.76 5.87 7.01
C ASN A 4 18.01 5.01 5.76
N ARG A 5 19.18 4.39 5.65
CA ARG A 5 19.52 3.52 4.52
C ARG A 5 18.80 2.17 4.60
N GLN A 6 18.59 1.64 5.81
CA GLN A 6 17.81 0.41 6.03
C GLN A 6 16.34 0.64 5.66
N GLY A 7 15.73 1.74 6.14
CA GLY A 7 14.37 2.12 5.78
C GLY A 7 14.19 2.36 4.27
N ALA A 8 15.16 2.96 3.60
CA ALA A 8 15.14 3.14 2.15
C ALA A 8 15.21 1.80 1.39
N ARG A 9 16.04 0.84 1.85
CA ARG A 9 16.11 -0.51 1.28
C ARG A 9 14.77 -1.23 1.38
N LEU A 10 14.12 -1.13 2.53
CA LEU A 10 12.81 -1.76 2.75
C LEU A 10 11.78 -1.22 1.74
N ARG A 11 11.73 0.08 1.52
CA ARG A 11 10.82 0.72 0.55
C ARG A 11 11.14 0.34 -0.89
N ALA A 12 12.43 0.25 -1.23
CA ALA A 12 12.85 -0.24 -2.54
C ALA A 12 12.41 -1.71 -2.75
N THR A 13 12.53 -2.54 -1.71
CA THR A 13 12.05 -3.94 -1.75
C THR A 13 10.53 -4.00 -1.91
N ALA A 14 9.78 -3.22 -1.13
CA ALA A 14 8.33 -3.13 -1.27
C ALA A 14 7.91 -2.65 -2.68
N ALA A 15 8.64 -1.68 -3.26
CA ALA A 15 8.36 -1.19 -4.60
C ALA A 15 8.53 -2.27 -5.67
N HIS A 16 9.53 -3.15 -5.56
CA HIS A 16 9.67 -4.28 -6.47
C HIS A 16 8.52 -5.28 -6.35
N VAL A 17 8.05 -5.56 -5.12
CA VAL A 17 6.91 -6.46 -4.89
C VAL A 17 5.64 -5.87 -5.48
N VAL A 18 5.32 -4.61 -5.17
CA VAL A 18 4.12 -3.93 -5.67
C VAL A 18 4.15 -3.83 -7.20
N ASP A 19 5.28 -3.46 -7.78
CA ASP A 19 5.46 -3.37 -9.24
C ASP A 19 5.25 -4.75 -9.91
N ALA A 20 5.79 -5.83 -9.34
CA ALA A 20 5.59 -7.18 -9.86
C ALA A 20 4.11 -7.62 -9.83
N VAL A 21 3.35 -7.23 -8.81
CA VAL A 21 1.91 -7.50 -8.75
C VAL A 21 1.17 -6.69 -9.82
N VAL A 22 1.43 -5.39 -9.91
CA VAL A 22 0.67 -4.46 -10.75
C VAL A 22 1.02 -4.62 -12.23
N THR A 23 2.29 -4.78 -12.56
CA THR A 23 2.75 -4.78 -13.97
C THR A 23 2.89 -6.18 -14.56
N SER A 24 3.21 -7.19 -13.73
CA SER A 24 3.43 -8.56 -14.18
C SER A 24 2.26 -9.50 -13.83
N GLY A 25 1.20 -9.02 -13.17
CA GLY A 25 0.04 -9.82 -12.79
C GLY A 25 0.33 -10.93 -11.77
N LYS A 26 1.46 -10.87 -11.05
CA LYS A 26 1.78 -11.86 -10.02
C LYS A 26 0.87 -11.68 -8.81
N SER A 27 0.46 -12.78 -8.17
CA SER A 27 -0.18 -12.67 -6.87
C SER A 27 0.82 -12.18 -5.82
N LEU A 28 0.33 -11.49 -4.79
CA LEU A 28 1.19 -11.04 -3.69
C LEU A 28 1.81 -12.22 -2.94
N ASP A 29 1.07 -13.32 -2.79
CA ASP A 29 1.56 -14.57 -2.17
C ASP A 29 2.72 -15.20 -2.94
N THR A 30 2.82 -14.94 -4.25
CA THR A 30 3.95 -15.38 -5.09
C THR A 30 5.10 -14.37 -5.06
N ALA A 31 4.80 -13.07 -5.07
CA ALA A 31 5.83 -12.03 -5.19
C ALA A 31 6.53 -11.70 -3.87
N LEU A 32 5.84 -11.80 -2.72
CA LEU A 32 6.35 -11.35 -1.43
C LEU A 32 7.40 -12.28 -0.78
N PRO A 33 7.26 -13.63 -0.76
CA PRO A 33 8.11 -14.52 0.04
C PRO A 33 9.59 -14.39 -0.26
N ASP A 34 9.99 -14.35 -1.53
CA ASP A 34 11.39 -14.24 -1.95
C ASP A 34 12.04 -12.92 -1.51
N HIS A 35 11.26 -11.86 -1.49
CA HIS A 35 11.69 -10.55 -1.04
C HIS A 35 11.75 -10.47 0.48
N GLU A 36 10.78 -11.06 1.17
CA GLU A 36 10.72 -11.11 2.62
C GLU A 36 11.88 -11.92 3.23
N ALA A 37 12.29 -13.00 2.57
CA ALA A 37 13.43 -13.81 3.01
C ALA A 37 14.76 -13.02 3.05
N ARG A 38 14.87 -11.94 2.26
CA ARG A 38 16.07 -11.07 2.16
C ARG A 38 16.02 -9.86 3.07
N VAL A 39 14.93 -9.69 3.82
CA VAL A 39 14.72 -8.57 4.74
C VAL A 39 14.93 -9.06 6.18
N ALA A 40 15.52 -8.22 7.02
CA ALA A 40 15.71 -8.51 8.44
C ALA A 40 14.37 -8.87 9.11
N ARG A 41 14.39 -9.77 10.09
CA ARG A 41 13.17 -10.30 10.70
C ARG A 41 12.28 -9.20 11.29
N GLU A 42 12.90 -8.22 11.92
CA GLU A 42 12.24 -7.05 12.51
C GLU A 42 11.52 -6.16 11.47
N ASP A 43 12.01 -6.13 10.23
CA ASP A 43 11.47 -5.31 9.15
C ASP A 43 10.36 -5.98 8.34
N ARG A 44 10.15 -7.30 8.51
CA ARG A 44 9.18 -8.08 7.71
C ARG A 44 7.74 -7.61 7.92
N ALA A 45 7.38 -7.27 9.16
CA ALA A 45 6.06 -6.75 9.46
C ALA A 45 5.77 -5.44 8.72
N LEU A 46 6.76 -4.53 8.67
CA LEU A 46 6.65 -3.28 7.92
C LEU A 46 6.61 -3.54 6.40
N LEU A 47 7.43 -4.46 5.88
CA LEU A 47 7.38 -4.83 4.47
C LEU A 47 5.98 -5.30 4.06
N ARG A 48 5.39 -6.20 4.84
CA ARG A 48 4.02 -6.70 4.63
C ARG A 48 3.01 -5.55 4.67
N LEU A 49 3.07 -4.69 5.69
CA LEU A 49 2.20 -3.54 5.81
C LEU A 49 2.25 -2.65 4.56
N LEU A 50 3.45 -2.34 4.07
CA LEU A 50 3.64 -1.52 2.88
C LEU A 50 3.08 -2.19 1.62
N CYS A 51 3.33 -3.49 1.41
CA CYS A 51 2.85 -4.20 0.23
C CYS A 51 1.32 -4.36 0.25
N TYR A 52 0.75 -4.95 1.31
CA TYR A 52 -0.69 -5.18 1.43
C TYR A 52 -1.48 -3.88 1.47
N GLY A 53 -1.00 -2.88 2.22
CA GLY A 53 -1.68 -1.60 2.36
C GLY A 53 -1.69 -0.80 1.05
N THR A 54 -0.56 -0.70 0.37
CA THR A 54 -0.46 -0.02 -0.92
C THR A 54 -1.34 -0.69 -1.97
N LEU A 55 -1.35 -2.02 -2.07
CA LEU A 55 -2.19 -2.73 -3.03
C LEU A 55 -3.67 -2.60 -2.71
N ARG A 56 -4.06 -2.60 -1.43
CA ARG A 56 -5.45 -2.38 -1.00
C ARG A 56 -5.97 -0.99 -1.37
N ARG A 57 -5.11 0.03 -1.32
CA ARG A 57 -5.44 1.42 -1.64
C ARG A 57 -4.97 1.84 -3.04
N TYR A 58 -4.65 0.87 -3.89
CA TYR A 58 -3.96 1.13 -5.15
C TYR A 58 -4.65 2.16 -6.03
N TRP A 59 -5.96 2.03 -6.24
CA TRP A 59 -6.72 2.90 -7.13
C TRP A 59 -6.78 4.34 -6.63
N ARG A 60 -7.00 4.53 -5.34
CA ARG A 60 -6.96 5.86 -4.71
C ARG A 60 -5.57 6.48 -4.78
N LEU A 61 -4.53 5.70 -4.53
CA LEU A 61 -3.15 6.17 -4.64
C LEU A 61 -2.82 6.57 -6.08
N GLN A 62 -3.29 5.83 -7.09
CA GLN A 62 -3.11 6.20 -8.50
C GLN A 62 -3.88 7.47 -8.87
N PHE A 63 -5.08 7.67 -8.33
CA PHE A 63 -5.82 8.93 -8.49
C PHE A 63 -5.01 10.11 -7.95
N TRP A 64 -4.48 10.04 -6.74
CA TRP A 64 -3.64 11.11 -6.18
C TRP A 64 -2.35 11.33 -6.99
N ILE A 65 -1.72 10.27 -7.45
CA ILE A 65 -0.53 10.37 -8.32
C ILE A 65 -0.88 11.11 -9.61
N GLY A 66 -2.04 10.82 -10.19
CA GLY A 66 -2.55 11.51 -11.39
C GLY A 66 -2.76 13.01 -11.18
N GLN A 67 -3.23 13.42 -10.00
CA GLN A 67 -3.38 14.85 -9.65
C GLN A 67 -2.03 15.56 -9.43
N LEU A 68 -1.00 14.80 -9.07
CA LEU A 68 0.32 15.34 -8.72
C LEU A 68 1.30 15.39 -9.90
N LEU A 69 1.07 14.59 -10.92
CA LEU A 69 1.96 14.49 -12.08
C LEU A 69 1.30 15.10 -13.33
N ASP A 70 1.97 16.05 -13.96
CA ASP A 70 1.51 16.63 -15.24
C ASP A 70 1.48 15.58 -16.36
N ARG A 71 2.29 14.54 -16.26
CA ARG A 71 2.36 13.40 -17.19
C ARG A 71 2.64 12.11 -16.45
N PRO A 72 1.99 11.00 -16.82
CA PRO A 72 2.29 9.69 -16.25
C PRO A 72 3.77 9.32 -16.38
N LEU A 73 4.27 8.57 -15.41
CA LEU A 73 5.62 7.98 -15.50
C LEU A 73 5.67 7.00 -16.69
N LYS A 74 6.84 6.88 -17.30
CA LYS A 74 7.04 5.94 -18.41
C LYS A 74 6.90 4.50 -17.91
N ALA A 75 6.43 3.59 -18.77
CA ALA A 75 6.26 2.16 -18.41
C ALA A 75 7.52 1.53 -17.81
N LYS A 76 8.73 1.90 -18.29
CA LYS A 76 10.01 1.43 -17.74
C LYS A 76 10.30 1.91 -16.30
N ASP A 77 9.54 2.85 -15.80
CA ASP A 77 9.68 3.44 -14.47
C ASP A 77 8.50 3.01 -13.54
N GLY A 78 7.84 1.88 -13.85
CA GLY A 78 6.76 1.30 -13.05
C GLY A 78 7.13 1.11 -11.58
N VAL A 79 8.35 0.63 -11.31
CA VAL A 79 8.86 0.49 -9.93
C VAL A 79 8.93 1.83 -9.18
N ILE A 80 9.10 2.96 -9.87
CA ILE A 80 9.07 4.30 -9.27
C ILE A 80 7.63 4.74 -9.02
N ASN A 81 6.70 4.38 -9.89
CA ASN A 81 5.28 4.59 -9.63
C ASN A 81 4.83 3.81 -8.37
N ALA A 82 5.23 2.55 -8.26
CA ALA A 82 5.00 1.73 -7.06
C ALA A 82 5.65 2.36 -5.81
N LEU A 83 6.89 2.85 -5.92
CA LEU A 83 7.56 3.54 -4.81
C LEU A 83 6.83 4.81 -4.38
N LEU A 84 6.33 5.59 -5.33
CA LEU A 84 5.54 6.79 -5.04
C LEU A 84 4.23 6.43 -4.34
N ALA A 85 3.51 5.40 -4.82
CA ALA A 85 2.30 4.89 -4.17
C ALA A 85 2.57 4.44 -2.72
N ILE A 86 3.67 3.73 -2.47
CA ILE A 86 4.11 3.35 -1.12
C ILE A 86 4.40 4.58 -0.24
N GLY A 87 5.01 5.61 -0.81
CA GLY A 87 5.25 6.87 -0.11
C GLY A 87 3.95 7.54 0.32
N LEU A 88 3.00 7.71 -0.61
CA LEU A 88 1.69 8.31 -0.32
C LEU A 88 0.88 7.48 0.67
N TYR A 89 0.87 6.14 0.53
CA TYR A 89 0.26 5.25 1.51
C TYR A 89 0.80 5.49 2.93
N GLN A 90 2.11 5.64 3.07
CA GLN A 90 2.71 5.88 4.39
C GLN A 90 2.29 7.24 4.97
N LEU A 91 2.22 8.29 4.16
CA LEU A 91 1.81 9.63 4.59
C LEU A 91 0.36 9.68 5.08
N THR A 92 -0.50 8.77 4.61
CA THR A 92 -1.94 8.78 4.93
C THR A 92 -2.36 7.70 5.93
N GLU A 93 -1.73 6.53 5.89
CA GLU A 93 -2.21 5.33 6.59
C GLU A 93 -1.25 4.85 7.69
N THR A 94 -0.12 5.54 7.92
CA THR A 94 0.83 5.15 8.97
C THR A 94 1.15 6.30 9.91
N ARG A 95 1.76 5.96 11.05
CA ARG A 95 2.26 6.95 12.03
C ARG A 95 3.74 7.28 11.83
N ILE A 96 4.33 6.90 10.68
CA ILE A 96 5.72 7.21 10.37
C ILE A 96 5.83 8.71 10.10
N PRO A 97 6.75 9.44 10.72
CA PRO A 97 6.88 10.88 10.51
C PRO A 97 7.09 11.24 9.03
N ASP A 98 6.39 12.26 8.53
CA ASP A 98 6.39 12.66 7.11
C ASP A 98 7.79 12.89 6.55
N HIS A 99 8.66 13.56 7.33
CA HIS A 99 10.04 13.81 6.91
C HIS A 99 10.85 12.52 6.70
N ALA A 100 10.59 11.48 7.51
CA ALA A 100 11.23 10.17 7.35
C ALA A 100 10.68 9.43 6.12
N VAL A 101 9.36 9.49 5.90
CA VAL A 101 8.73 8.91 4.71
C VAL A 101 9.32 9.53 3.44
N VAL A 102 9.33 10.87 3.35
CA VAL A 102 9.88 11.59 2.19
C VAL A 102 11.35 11.24 1.98
N SER A 103 12.18 11.37 3.01
CA SER A 103 13.63 11.14 2.94
C SER A 103 13.95 9.71 2.47
N GLN A 104 13.31 8.70 3.07
CA GLN A 104 13.56 7.30 2.77
C GLN A 104 13.01 6.88 1.40
N THR A 105 11.89 7.46 0.94
CA THR A 105 11.35 7.23 -0.40
C THR A 105 12.28 7.82 -1.47
N VAL A 106 12.78 9.04 -1.25
CA VAL A 106 13.74 9.67 -2.16
C VAL A 106 15.04 8.86 -2.23
N GLU A 107 15.55 8.38 -1.09
CA GLU A 107 16.76 7.55 -1.08
C GLU A 107 16.53 6.18 -1.74
N ALA A 108 15.35 5.58 -1.57
CA ALA A 108 14.98 4.34 -2.22
C ALA A 108 15.04 4.44 -3.76
N SER A 109 14.71 5.59 -4.35
CA SER A 109 14.80 5.80 -5.81
C SER A 109 16.23 5.66 -6.34
N ARG A 110 17.22 6.06 -5.54
CA ARG A 110 18.64 5.88 -5.87
C ARG A 110 19.04 4.41 -5.83
N LEU A 111 18.55 3.67 -4.82
CA LEU A 111 18.77 2.23 -4.70
C LEU A 111 18.10 1.45 -5.85
N LEU A 112 16.98 1.94 -6.36
CA LEU A 112 16.29 1.42 -7.55
C LEU A 112 16.95 1.84 -8.87
N ARG A 113 18.16 2.44 -8.84
CA ARG A 113 18.91 2.92 -10.00
C ARG A 113 18.16 3.97 -10.84
N ARG A 114 17.37 4.79 -10.19
CA ARG A 114 16.62 5.91 -10.79
C ARG A 114 16.94 7.27 -10.11
N PRO A 115 18.23 7.63 -9.91
CA PRO A 115 18.61 8.83 -9.17
C PRO A 115 18.08 10.12 -9.81
N LYS A 116 17.85 10.13 -11.13
CA LYS A 116 17.29 11.29 -11.86
C LYS A 116 15.84 11.60 -11.45
N LEU A 117 15.11 10.63 -10.90
CA LEU A 117 13.73 10.80 -10.44
C LEU A 117 13.63 11.17 -8.95
N ALA A 118 14.74 11.20 -8.22
CA ALA A 118 14.77 11.56 -6.81
C ALA A 118 14.19 12.97 -6.54
N GLY A 119 14.53 13.95 -7.39
CA GLY A 119 14.00 15.32 -7.31
C GLY A 119 12.49 15.37 -7.54
N LEU A 120 12.00 14.62 -8.54
CA LEU A 120 10.56 14.50 -8.82
C LEU A 120 9.80 13.91 -7.63
N LEU A 121 10.26 12.78 -7.07
CA LEU A 121 9.64 12.15 -5.90
C LEU A 121 9.57 13.11 -4.71
N ASN A 122 10.66 13.81 -4.41
CA ASN A 122 10.67 14.80 -3.34
C ASN A 122 9.67 15.94 -3.59
N ALA A 123 9.61 16.47 -4.81
CA ALA A 123 8.68 17.54 -5.17
C ALA A 123 7.21 17.07 -5.06
N VAL A 124 6.88 15.90 -5.61
CA VAL A 124 5.54 15.31 -5.59
C VAL A 124 5.06 15.05 -4.16
N MET A 125 5.87 14.42 -3.32
CA MET A 125 5.48 14.12 -1.94
C MET A 125 5.32 15.39 -1.09
N ARG A 126 6.18 16.40 -1.28
CA ARG A 126 6.01 17.71 -0.62
C ARG A 126 4.79 18.46 -1.12
N ARG A 127 4.48 18.36 -2.41
CA ARG A 127 3.26 18.91 -2.98
C ARG A 127 2.02 18.26 -2.39
N PHE A 128 2.01 16.92 -2.27
CA PHE A 128 0.93 16.16 -1.63
C PHE A 128 0.61 16.67 -0.21
N LEU A 129 1.65 16.86 0.61
CA LEU A 129 1.50 17.36 1.98
C LEU A 129 1.02 18.82 2.05
N ARG A 130 1.46 19.66 1.08
CA ARG A 130 1.14 21.09 1.08
C ARG A 130 -0.26 21.40 0.56
N GLU A 131 -0.72 20.66 -0.45
CA GLU A 131 -1.94 20.96 -1.20
C GLU A 131 -3.15 20.13 -0.75
N ASP A 132 -3.03 19.39 0.36
CA ASP A 132 -4.10 18.54 0.92
C ASP A 132 -4.78 17.63 -0.14
N ILE A 133 -3.97 17.07 -1.02
CA ILE A 133 -4.46 16.18 -2.11
C ILE A 133 -5.21 14.96 -1.55
N ALA A 134 -4.91 14.57 -0.31
CA ALA A 134 -5.59 13.46 0.36
C ALA A 134 -7.10 13.69 0.52
N SER A 135 -7.54 14.96 0.62
CA SER A 135 -8.95 15.35 0.72
C SER A 135 -9.65 15.44 -0.64
N ALA A 136 -8.94 15.27 -1.76
CA ALA A 136 -9.54 15.33 -3.09
C ALA A 136 -10.58 14.21 -3.25
N VAL A 137 -11.76 14.60 -3.73
CA VAL A 137 -12.86 13.67 -4.01
C VAL A 137 -12.53 12.87 -5.27
N PRO A 138 -12.50 11.52 -5.19
CA PRO A 138 -12.27 10.69 -6.36
C PRO A 138 -13.33 10.92 -7.45
N ASP A 139 -12.89 11.01 -8.70
CA ASP A 139 -13.74 11.20 -9.89
C ASP A 139 -14.07 9.88 -10.60
N THR A 140 -13.48 8.77 -10.16
CA THR A 140 -13.74 7.42 -10.68
C THR A 140 -14.24 6.49 -9.59
N ALA A 141 -15.03 5.48 -9.95
CA ALA A 141 -15.51 4.48 -9.01
C ALA A 141 -14.36 3.64 -8.44
N GLU A 142 -13.34 3.34 -9.26
CA GLU A 142 -12.17 2.60 -8.80
C GLU A 142 -11.45 3.33 -7.67
N ALA A 143 -11.21 4.63 -7.83
CA ALA A 143 -10.54 5.43 -6.80
C ALA A 143 -11.43 5.65 -5.56
N ALA A 144 -12.76 5.72 -5.74
CA ALA A 144 -13.70 5.89 -4.64
C ALA A 144 -13.80 4.62 -3.77
N HIS A 145 -13.81 3.44 -4.39
CA HIS A 145 -14.00 2.16 -3.73
C HIS A 145 -12.73 1.32 -3.56
N ASP A 146 -11.59 1.75 -4.12
CA ASP A 146 -10.32 0.99 -4.14
C ASP A 146 -10.46 -0.42 -4.76
N HIS A 147 -11.29 -0.55 -5.79
CA HIS A 147 -11.53 -1.80 -6.53
C HIS A 147 -11.54 -1.55 -8.03
N PRO A 148 -11.19 -2.53 -8.87
CA PRO A 148 -11.29 -2.39 -10.32
C PRO A 148 -12.76 -2.34 -10.75
N GLN A 149 -13.05 -1.61 -11.83
CA GLN A 149 -14.42 -1.37 -12.31
C GLN A 149 -15.21 -2.66 -12.50
N TRP A 150 -14.60 -3.68 -13.11
CA TRP A 150 -15.29 -4.96 -13.36
C TRP A 150 -15.80 -5.61 -12.06
N LEU A 151 -15.07 -5.48 -10.94
CA LEU A 151 -15.46 -6.05 -9.65
C LEU A 151 -16.57 -5.22 -9.01
N ILE A 152 -16.49 -3.89 -9.12
CA ILE A 152 -17.53 -2.98 -8.67
C ILE A 152 -18.86 -3.30 -9.37
N ASP A 153 -18.81 -3.45 -10.70
CA ASP A 153 -20.00 -3.77 -11.51
C ASP A 153 -20.59 -5.14 -11.16
N ALA A 154 -19.74 -6.15 -11.01
CA ALA A 154 -20.17 -7.49 -10.61
C ALA A 154 -20.85 -7.50 -9.23
N ILE A 155 -20.23 -6.84 -8.23
CA ILE A 155 -20.79 -6.77 -6.88
C ILE A 155 -22.14 -6.01 -6.87
N ARG A 156 -22.23 -4.89 -7.59
CA ARG A 156 -23.48 -4.12 -7.65
C ARG A 156 -24.60 -4.84 -8.39
N ASN A 157 -24.24 -5.62 -9.42
CA ASN A 157 -25.21 -6.46 -10.14
C ASN A 157 -25.74 -7.60 -9.28
N ASP A 158 -24.84 -8.30 -8.59
CA ASP A 158 -25.20 -9.50 -7.81
C ASP A 158 -25.86 -9.17 -6.45
N TRP A 159 -25.54 -8.00 -5.88
CA TRP A 159 -26.11 -7.51 -4.62
C TRP A 159 -26.66 -6.09 -4.73
N PRO A 160 -27.79 -5.89 -5.44
CA PRO A 160 -28.42 -4.57 -5.55
C PRO A 160 -28.76 -3.98 -4.19
N GLY A 161 -28.38 -2.73 -3.96
CA GLY A 161 -28.58 -2.03 -2.69
C GLY A 161 -27.58 -2.33 -1.57
N HIS A 162 -26.68 -3.34 -1.72
CA HIS A 162 -25.66 -3.68 -0.74
C HIS A 162 -24.23 -3.51 -1.29
N GLY A 163 -24.05 -3.26 -2.58
CA GLY A 163 -22.75 -3.24 -3.26
C GLY A 163 -21.73 -2.35 -2.58
N ASP A 164 -22.07 -1.12 -2.26
CA ASP A 164 -21.16 -0.15 -1.64
C ASP A 164 -20.73 -0.57 -0.23
N ALA A 165 -21.64 -1.19 0.55
CA ALA A 165 -21.32 -1.74 1.87
C ALA A 165 -20.36 -2.93 1.77
N ILE A 166 -20.51 -3.78 0.76
CA ILE A 166 -19.62 -4.92 0.50
C ILE A 166 -18.23 -4.42 0.11
N LEU A 167 -18.13 -3.45 -0.81
CA LEU A 167 -16.86 -2.84 -1.23
C LEU A 167 -16.14 -2.17 -0.04
N ALA A 168 -16.87 -1.47 0.81
CA ALA A 168 -16.32 -0.86 2.02
C ALA A 168 -15.83 -1.93 3.01
N ALA A 169 -16.59 -3.01 3.21
CA ALA A 169 -16.18 -4.12 4.09
C ALA A 169 -14.93 -4.84 3.59
N ASN A 170 -14.77 -5.02 2.27
CA ASN A 170 -13.56 -5.60 1.67
C ASN A 170 -12.29 -4.78 1.97
N ASN A 171 -12.41 -3.46 2.07
CA ASN A 171 -11.30 -2.56 2.39
C ASN A 171 -11.06 -2.42 3.90
N ALA A 172 -11.99 -2.84 4.73
CA ALA A 172 -11.85 -2.80 6.17
C ALA A 172 -10.80 -3.84 6.65
N ARG A 173 -10.30 -3.61 7.85
CA ARG A 173 -9.45 -4.62 8.50
C ARG A 173 -10.29 -5.85 8.78
N ALA A 174 -9.88 -7.00 8.26
CA ALA A 174 -10.56 -8.26 8.52
C ALA A 174 -10.60 -8.55 10.03
N PRO A 175 -11.76 -8.96 10.58
CA PRO A 175 -11.84 -9.40 11.96
C PRO A 175 -11.02 -10.69 12.14
N MET A 176 -10.33 -10.79 13.27
CA MET A 176 -9.63 -12.01 13.61
C MET A 176 -10.62 -13.03 14.17
N TRP A 177 -10.88 -14.08 13.40
CA TRP A 177 -11.69 -15.21 13.84
C TRP A 177 -10.78 -16.30 14.41
N LEU A 178 -11.08 -16.72 15.64
CA LEU A 178 -10.36 -17.80 16.31
C LEU A 178 -11.34 -18.95 16.61
N ARG A 179 -10.89 -20.18 16.38
CA ARG A 179 -11.60 -21.38 16.81
C ARG A 179 -10.88 -21.96 17.99
N VAL A 180 -11.55 -21.99 19.13
CA VAL A 180 -11.03 -22.57 20.38
C VAL A 180 -11.03 -24.09 20.24
N ASP A 181 -9.96 -24.75 20.66
CA ASP A 181 -9.91 -26.19 20.82
C ASP A 181 -10.75 -26.57 22.06
N ALA A 182 -11.95 -27.08 21.82
CA ALA A 182 -12.90 -27.43 22.87
C ALA A 182 -12.40 -28.55 23.83
N SER A 183 -11.34 -29.27 23.45
CA SER A 183 -10.68 -30.25 24.34
C SER A 183 -9.79 -29.59 25.39
N ARG A 184 -9.44 -28.32 25.23
CA ARG A 184 -8.51 -27.58 26.09
C ARG A 184 -9.15 -26.45 26.88
N ALA A 185 -10.15 -25.77 26.31
CA ALA A 185 -10.80 -24.64 26.96
C ALA A 185 -12.20 -24.40 26.34
N THR A 186 -13.07 -23.72 27.08
CA THR A 186 -14.28 -23.16 26.52
C THR A 186 -14.00 -21.83 25.81
N ALA A 187 -14.90 -21.37 24.93
CA ALA A 187 -14.77 -20.06 24.29
C ALA A 187 -14.76 -18.92 25.32
N GLU A 188 -15.58 -19.06 26.39
CA GLU A 188 -15.67 -18.11 27.49
C GLU A 188 -14.38 -18.01 28.28
N ASP A 189 -13.73 -19.15 28.58
CA ASP A 189 -12.44 -19.19 29.29
C ASP A 189 -11.34 -18.56 28.46
N TYR A 190 -11.35 -18.82 27.14
CA TYR A 190 -10.39 -18.24 26.22
C TYR A 190 -10.54 -16.73 26.10
N VAL A 191 -11.76 -16.21 25.95
CA VAL A 191 -12.06 -14.76 25.93
C VAL A 191 -11.61 -14.11 27.24
N ARG A 192 -11.85 -14.74 28.37
CA ARG A 192 -11.43 -14.25 29.70
C ARG A 192 -9.92 -14.17 29.86
N ALA A 193 -9.19 -15.11 29.24
CA ALA A 193 -7.72 -15.11 29.26
C ALA A 193 -7.08 -14.06 28.34
N LEU A 194 -7.84 -13.45 27.42
CA LEU A 194 -7.37 -12.38 26.51
C LEU A 194 -7.62 -10.96 27.06
N GLN A 195 -8.35 -10.82 28.14
CA GLN A 195 -8.63 -9.55 28.84
C GLN A 195 -7.56 -9.25 29.90
#